data_01eaa0f5457f3a398876973a7e2ad958
#
_entry.id   01eaa0f5457f3a398876973a7e2ad958
#
_cell.length_a   1.000
_cell.length_b   1.000
_cell.length_c   1.000
_cell.angle_alpha   90.00
_cell.angle_beta   90.00
_cell.angle_gamma   90.00
#
_symmetry.space_group_name_H-M   'P 1'
#
loop_
_entity.id
_entity.type
_entity.pdbx_description
1 polymer ?
#
loop_
_entity_poly.entity_id
_entity_poly.type
_entity_poly.pdbx_seq_one_letter_code
_entity_poly.pdbx_strand_id
1 'polypeptide(L)'
;MDFKHTKYSLICCSDGHRFEDSGWTLTDPEGGCPSLVRAEYEKKQYDPREDLDGFYRYADWLPIKRTLKGSAAPVTYKSTHLASELGLENLYITFSGWWPEIGAKMTTCSFKETEAYSVCGRLDGDNKKVLVVASAGNTARAFAKVCSENNIPLLISIPEDNIGAMWFSKPLNDCVKIIASPKGSDYYDAIALSDKVCTDPAFMAEGGAKNIARRDGMGTTLLSAVEVIGRIPDAYFQAIGSGTGTIAVWENNLRLIEDGRWGSHKMRLYPSQNEPFTIMYDSWKKHSRLLVEMSPDDARKAAAEIDAKVLSNRKPPYSLAGGLFDAMEDAGGDMFKATNEELRYWKKRFAELEGIDIHDAPAVAVASLAQAAKEGAVKKDETIMLNITGGGEELAKSEQNIFYAEPHLVLDPALPAEDIVQAVKSLF
;
A
#
# COMPACT_ATOMS: atom_id res chain seq x y z
N MET A 1 -3.12 23.88 -17.93
CA MET A 1 -3.09 22.92 -19.06
C MET A 1 -3.93 21.73 -18.67
N ASP A 2 -4.78 21.25 -19.59
CA ASP A 2 -5.54 20.03 -19.33
C ASP A 2 -4.58 18.85 -19.27
N PHE A 3 -4.67 18.06 -18.20
CA PHE A 3 -3.87 16.86 -18.03
C PHE A 3 -4.20 15.86 -19.14
N LYS A 4 -3.19 15.38 -19.86
CA LYS A 4 -3.39 14.32 -20.86
C LYS A 4 -3.39 12.97 -20.17
N HIS A 5 -4.41 12.15 -20.46
CA HIS A 5 -4.49 10.79 -19.97
C HIS A 5 -3.22 10.02 -20.28
N THR A 6 -2.76 9.24 -19.32
CA THR A 6 -1.66 8.31 -19.51
C THR A 6 -2.16 7.16 -20.40
N LYS A 7 -1.38 6.80 -21.40
CA LYS A 7 -1.72 5.72 -22.34
C LYS A 7 -1.05 4.42 -21.90
N TYR A 8 -1.85 3.38 -21.82
CA TYR A 8 -1.42 2.03 -21.44
C TYR A 8 -2.39 0.99 -21.97
N SER A 9 -1.93 -0.25 -22.08
CA SER A 9 -2.73 -1.46 -22.21
C SER A 9 -2.58 -2.32 -20.96
N LEU A 10 -3.39 -3.36 -20.85
CA LEU A 10 -3.32 -4.35 -19.77
C LEU A 10 -2.72 -5.65 -20.28
N ILE A 11 -1.94 -6.31 -19.43
CA ILE A 11 -1.42 -7.65 -19.66
C ILE A 11 -1.82 -8.56 -18.50
N CYS A 12 -2.39 -9.71 -18.82
CA CYS A 12 -2.66 -10.78 -17.86
C CYS A 12 -1.36 -11.46 -17.45
N CYS A 13 -1.10 -11.58 -16.13
CA CYS A 13 0.14 -12.16 -15.63
C CYS A 13 0.21 -13.69 -15.76
N SER A 14 -0.92 -14.38 -16.02
CA SER A 14 -0.93 -15.85 -16.16
C SER A 14 -0.53 -16.34 -17.55
N ASP A 15 -0.91 -15.64 -18.60
CA ASP A 15 -0.80 -16.10 -20.00
C ASP A 15 -0.25 -15.06 -20.97
N GLY A 16 -0.08 -13.82 -20.49
CA GLY A 16 0.43 -12.71 -21.31
C GLY A 16 -0.60 -12.11 -22.28
N HIS A 17 -1.89 -12.46 -22.15
CA HIS A 17 -2.96 -11.85 -22.93
C HIS A 17 -2.97 -10.32 -22.73
N ARG A 18 -3.02 -9.58 -23.85
CA ARG A 18 -3.05 -8.11 -23.86
C ARG A 18 -4.41 -7.61 -24.29
N PHE A 19 -4.91 -6.61 -23.56
CA PHE A 19 -6.23 -6.03 -23.83
C PHE A 19 -6.31 -4.58 -23.32
N GLU A 20 -7.35 -3.87 -23.74
CA GLU A 20 -7.59 -2.49 -23.32
C GLU A 20 -8.30 -2.44 -21.96
N ASP A 21 -7.97 -1.40 -21.18
CA ASP A 21 -8.70 -1.13 -19.93
C ASP A 21 -10.09 -0.56 -20.22
N SER A 22 -11.13 -1.24 -19.77
CA SER A 22 -12.51 -0.75 -19.86
C SER A 22 -12.84 0.41 -18.88
N GLY A 23 -11.81 0.96 -18.21
CA GLY A 23 -11.91 2.06 -17.26
C GLY A 23 -11.84 1.64 -15.79
N TRP A 24 -12.27 0.42 -15.45
CA TRP A 24 -12.17 -0.14 -14.10
C TRP A 24 -11.91 -1.64 -14.12
N THR A 25 -11.09 -2.11 -15.04
CA THR A 25 -10.76 -3.53 -15.15
C THR A 25 -9.91 -3.97 -13.96
N LEU A 26 -10.32 -5.01 -13.26
CA LEU A 26 -9.65 -5.58 -12.10
C LEU A 26 -9.07 -6.98 -12.37
N THR A 27 -9.58 -7.65 -13.40
CA THR A 27 -9.16 -9.01 -13.82
C THR A 27 -9.28 -9.12 -15.33
N ASP A 28 -8.54 -10.06 -15.91
CA ASP A 28 -8.71 -10.39 -17.33
C ASP A 28 -10.13 -10.92 -17.58
N PRO A 29 -10.91 -10.33 -18.49
CA PRO A 29 -12.26 -10.77 -18.80
C PRO A 29 -12.29 -12.15 -19.49
N GLU A 30 -11.20 -12.55 -20.14
CA GLU A 30 -11.07 -13.85 -20.85
C GLU A 30 -10.22 -14.85 -20.06
N GLY A 31 -9.67 -14.43 -18.91
CA GLY A 31 -8.72 -15.22 -18.14
C GLY A 31 -9.33 -16.46 -17.48
N GLY A 32 -8.67 -17.61 -17.67
CA GLY A 32 -9.07 -18.90 -17.08
C GLY A 32 -8.47 -19.18 -15.69
N CYS A 33 -7.46 -18.45 -15.26
CA CYS A 33 -6.73 -18.65 -14.00
C CYS A 33 -6.77 -17.41 -13.10
N PRO A 34 -6.78 -17.58 -11.77
CA PRO A 34 -6.64 -16.47 -10.84
C PRO A 34 -5.32 -15.71 -11.06
N SER A 35 -5.39 -14.50 -11.59
CA SER A 35 -4.26 -13.69 -12.01
C SER A 35 -4.43 -12.22 -11.63
N LEU A 36 -3.31 -11.55 -11.45
CA LEU A 36 -3.26 -10.09 -11.54
C LEU A 36 -3.15 -9.67 -13.02
N VAL A 37 -3.61 -8.47 -13.31
CA VAL A 37 -3.34 -7.77 -14.56
C VAL A 37 -2.35 -6.64 -14.30
N ARG A 38 -1.47 -6.34 -15.22
CA ARG A 38 -0.43 -5.32 -15.09
C ARG A 38 -0.57 -4.27 -16.19
N ALA A 39 -0.33 -3.01 -15.89
CA ALA A 39 -0.33 -1.96 -16.90
C ALA A 39 0.99 -1.97 -17.69
N GLU A 40 0.89 -1.92 -19.02
CA GLU A 40 1.99 -1.64 -19.95
C GLU A 40 1.84 -0.22 -20.50
N TYR A 41 2.67 0.70 -20.03
CA TYR A 41 2.64 2.10 -20.47
C TYR A 41 3.29 2.27 -21.85
N GLU A 42 2.70 3.14 -22.70
CA GLU A 42 3.32 3.50 -23.99
C GLU A 42 4.68 4.19 -23.79
N LYS A 43 4.76 5.08 -22.79
CA LYS A 43 6.03 5.73 -22.42
C LYS A 43 6.91 4.77 -21.64
N LYS A 44 7.93 4.23 -22.29
CA LYS A 44 8.84 3.25 -21.70
C LYS A 44 9.95 3.90 -20.85
N GLN A 45 10.27 5.15 -21.11
CA GLN A 45 11.28 5.89 -20.36
C GLN A 45 10.63 6.63 -19.19
N TYR A 46 11.19 6.45 -17.99
CA TYR A 46 10.76 7.14 -16.80
C TYR A 46 11.43 8.50 -16.69
N ASP A 47 10.66 9.57 -16.79
CA ASP A 47 11.10 10.92 -16.47
C ASP A 47 10.06 11.55 -15.52
N PRO A 48 10.48 12.10 -14.36
CA PRO A 48 9.56 12.79 -13.48
C PRO A 48 8.96 14.02 -14.17
N ARG A 49 7.66 14.23 -14.00
CA ARG A 49 6.95 15.38 -14.54
C ARG A 49 7.22 16.61 -13.66
N GLU A 50 8.08 17.49 -14.11
CA GLU A 50 8.42 18.74 -13.39
C GLU A 50 7.27 19.76 -13.40
N ASP A 51 6.32 19.61 -14.32
CA ASP A 51 5.13 20.46 -14.43
C ASP A 51 3.99 20.03 -13.49
N LEU A 52 4.15 18.92 -12.76
CA LEU A 52 3.17 18.39 -11.80
C LEU A 52 3.76 18.27 -10.40
N ASP A 53 2.98 18.73 -9.41
CA ASP A 53 3.40 18.71 -8.02
C ASP A 53 3.08 17.39 -7.30
N GLY A 54 3.83 17.15 -6.23
CA GLY A 54 3.60 16.05 -5.30
C GLY A 54 3.67 14.68 -5.96
N PHE A 55 2.69 13.82 -5.66
CA PHE A 55 2.59 12.47 -6.19
C PHE A 55 2.50 12.42 -7.73
N TYR A 56 1.89 13.40 -8.38
CA TYR A 56 1.64 13.36 -9.82
C TYR A 56 2.87 13.63 -10.67
N ARG A 57 4.04 13.91 -10.07
CA ARG A 57 5.31 13.86 -10.79
C ARG A 57 5.61 12.50 -11.44
N TYR A 58 4.97 11.43 -10.95
CA TYR A 58 5.06 10.07 -11.47
C TYR A 58 4.00 9.72 -12.53
N ALA A 59 3.22 10.69 -12.99
CA ALA A 59 2.01 10.51 -13.79
C ALA A 59 2.18 9.66 -15.05
N ASP A 60 3.37 9.67 -15.67
CA ASP A 60 3.62 8.91 -16.90
C ASP A 60 3.57 7.38 -16.69
N TRP A 61 3.72 6.92 -15.45
CA TRP A 61 3.61 5.52 -15.06
C TRP A 61 2.48 5.28 -14.03
N LEU A 62 1.43 6.08 -14.13
CA LEU A 62 0.19 5.92 -13.37
C LEU A 62 -1.00 5.81 -14.32
N PRO A 63 -1.97 4.90 -14.08
CA PRO A 63 -3.12 4.72 -14.97
C PRO A 63 -4.20 5.75 -14.66
N ILE A 64 -3.84 7.04 -14.70
CA ILE A 64 -4.70 8.14 -14.26
C ILE A 64 -5.27 8.94 -15.43
N LYS A 65 -6.47 9.45 -15.22
CA LYS A 65 -7.21 10.30 -16.15
C LYS A 65 -7.23 11.77 -15.73
N ARG A 66 -6.90 12.05 -14.47
CA ARG A 66 -6.88 13.39 -13.88
C ARG A 66 -5.91 13.47 -12.70
N THR A 67 -5.50 14.67 -12.37
CA THR A 67 -4.79 14.99 -11.14
C THR A 67 -5.76 15.48 -10.06
N LEU A 68 -5.42 15.26 -8.81
CA LEU A 68 -6.21 15.62 -7.63
C LEU A 68 -5.40 16.54 -6.70
N LYS A 69 -6.09 17.39 -5.95
CA LYS A 69 -5.46 18.32 -5.02
C LYS A 69 -4.93 17.61 -3.76
N GLY A 70 -3.90 18.19 -3.15
CA GLY A 70 -3.42 17.79 -1.83
C GLY A 70 -2.47 16.58 -1.84
N SER A 71 -1.94 16.20 -3.01
CA SER A 71 -1.01 15.07 -3.11
C SER A 71 0.38 15.40 -2.59
N ALA A 72 1.04 14.38 -2.02
CA ALA A 72 2.45 14.43 -1.63
C ALA A 72 3.18 13.19 -2.18
N ALA A 73 4.45 13.37 -2.53
CA ALA A 73 5.31 12.28 -3.00
C ALA A 73 6.00 11.58 -1.81
N PRO A 74 6.40 10.30 -1.94
CA PRO A 74 7.41 9.70 -1.08
C PRO A 74 8.73 10.48 -1.17
N VAL A 75 9.48 10.53 -0.07
CA VAL A 75 10.78 11.21 -0.03
C VAL A 75 11.86 10.19 0.27
N THR A 76 12.89 10.16 -0.55
CA THR A 76 14.05 9.29 -0.36
C THR A 76 15.26 10.09 0.08
N TYR A 77 16.00 9.57 1.05
CA TYR A 77 17.27 10.14 1.50
C TYR A 77 18.29 9.04 1.83
N LYS A 78 19.57 9.39 1.79
CA LYS A 78 20.64 8.48 2.24
C LYS A 78 20.75 8.55 3.76
N SER A 79 20.54 7.42 4.44
CA SER A 79 20.73 7.32 5.89
C SER A 79 22.20 7.36 6.23
N THR A 80 22.53 8.03 7.34
CA THR A 80 23.88 8.04 7.92
C THR A 80 23.92 7.33 9.27
N HIS A 81 22.94 7.56 10.12
CA HIS A 81 22.94 7.04 11.48
C HIS A 81 22.50 5.59 11.55
N LEU A 82 21.35 5.24 10.97
CA LEU A 82 20.90 3.84 10.90
C LEU A 82 21.86 3.00 10.04
N ALA A 83 22.36 3.56 8.94
CA ALA A 83 23.36 2.91 8.11
C ALA A 83 24.63 2.55 8.92
N SER A 84 25.14 3.48 9.69
CA SER A 84 26.31 3.25 10.57
C SER A 84 26.05 2.20 11.64
N GLU A 85 24.86 2.23 12.26
CA GLU A 85 24.44 1.24 13.27
C GLU A 85 24.42 -0.17 12.72
N LEU A 86 23.96 -0.32 11.46
CA LEU A 86 23.85 -1.60 10.77
C LEU A 86 25.13 -2.00 10.02
N GLY A 87 26.15 -1.15 9.98
CA GLY A 87 27.38 -1.39 9.24
C GLY A 87 27.22 -1.37 7.71
N LEU A 88 26.25 -0.61 7.19
CA LEU A 88 25.93 -0.49 5.77
C LEU A 88 26.46 0.84 5.20
N GLU A 89 26.98 0.83 3.98
CA GLU A 89 27.56 2.04 3.34
C GLU A 89 26.54 2.80 2.50
N ASN A 90 25.57 2.09 1.91
CA ASN A 90 24.63 2.65 0.94
C ASN A 90 23.19 2.30 1.28
N LEU A 91 22.77 2.65 2.50
CA LEU A 91 21.38 2.55 2.95
C LEU A 91 20.61 3.81 2.54
N TYR A 92 19.55 3.65 1.77
CA TYR A 92 18.60 4.69 1.42
C TYR A 92 17.25 4.38 2.03
N ILE A 93 16.64 5.39 2.65
CA ILE A 93 15.32 5.31 3.25
C ILE A 93 14.33 6.05 2.37
N THR A 94 13.29 5.35 1.91
CA THR A 94 12.13 5.98 1.27
C THR A 94 11.07 6.14 2.33
N PHE A 95 10.83 7.38 2.75
CA PHE A 95 9.91 7.75 3.81
C PHE A 95 8.58 8.24 3.25
N SER A 96 7.49 7.65 3.71
CA SER A 96 6.12 8.00 3.33
C SER A 96 5.32 8.41 4.55
N GLY A 97 5.39 9.67 4.93
CA GLY A 97 4.77 10.18 6.14
C GLY A 97 4.82 11.69 6.26
N TRP A 98 4.76 12.19 7.50
CA TRP A 98 4.84 13.60 7.82
C TRP A 98 6.21 13.93 8.43
N TRP A 99 7.05 14.57 7.65
CA TRP A 99 8.36 15.11 8.08
C TRP A 99 8.72 16.29 7.16
N PRO A 100 8.12 17.48 7.45
CA PRO A 100 8.27 18.65 6.58
C PRO A 100 9.72 19.09 6.36
N GLU A 101 10.60 18.87 7.33
CA GLU A 101 12.01 19.23 7.27
C GLU A 101 12.73 18.58 6.08
N ILE A 102 12.40 17.34 5.74
CA ILE A 102 12.95 16.66 4.56
C ILE A 102 12.03 16.74 3.33
N GLY A 103 10.92 17.48 3.42
CA GLY A 103 9.93 17.62 2.35
C GLY A 103 8.83 16.54 2.32
N ALA A 104 8.79 15.61 3.27
CA ALA A 104 7.73 14.61 3.37
C ALA A 104 6.45 15.22 3.97
N LYS A 105 5.36 15.24 3.19
CA LYS A 105 4.13 15.99 3.51
C LYS A 105 2.84 15.15 3.42
N MET A 106 2.94 13.83 3.58
CA MET A 106 1.75 12.96 3.60
C MET A 106 1.01 13.12 4.94
N THR A 107 -0.12 13.82 4.92
CA THR A 107 -0.87 14.19 6.14
C THR A 107 -1.56 13.01 6.83
N THR A 108 -1.72 11.88 6.16
CA THR A 108 -2.18 10.62 6.79
C THR A 108 -1.04 9.78 7.34
N CYS A 109 0.18 10.28 7.29
CA CYS A 109 1.40 9.63 7.79
C CYS A 109 1.63 8.22 7.23
N SER A 110 1.20 7.94 6.00
CA SER A 110 1.29 6.61 5.41
C SER A 110 1.36 6.66 3.88
N PHE A 111 2.15 5.75 3.28
CA PHE A 111 2.24 5.54 1.83
C PHE A 111 0.89 5.14 1.19
N LYS A 112 -0.13 4.88 1.99
CA LYS A 112 -1.49 4.64 1.51
C LYS A 112 -2.08 5.85 0.78
N GLU A 113 -1.53 7.04 0.97
CA GLU A 113 -1.90 8.19 0.15
C GLU A 113 -1.54 7.96 -1.33
N THR A 114 -0.42 7.32 -1.65
CA THR A 114 -0.02 7.08 -3.05
C THR A 114 -1.00 6.14 -3.77
N GLU A 115 -1.49 5.10 -3.08
CA GLU A 115 -2.52 4.25 -3.66
C GLU A 115 -3.84 4.99 -3.85
N ALA A 116 -4.26 5.81 -2.87
CA ALA A 116 -5.51 6.54 -2.92
C ALA A 116 -5.52 7.60 -4.04
N TYR A 117 -4.43 8.37 -4.19
CA TYR A 117 -4.31 9.35 -5.27
C TYR A 117 -4.31 8.71 -6.66
N SER A 118 -3.64 7.57 -6.82
CA SER A 118 -3.62 6.84 -8.09
C SER A 118 -4.99 6.25 -8.43
N VAL A 119 -5.63 5.57 -7.48
CA VAL A 119 -6.96 4.96 -7.66
C VAL A 119 -8.02 6.03 -7.95
N CYS A 120 -8.08 7.09 -7.16
CA CYS A 120 -9.03 8.19 -7.36
C CYS A 120 -8.73 9.00 -8.64
N GLY A 121 -7.45 9.08 -9.04
CA GLY A 121 -7.04 9.68 -10.31
C GLY A 121 -7.44 8.86 -11.54
N ARG A 122 -7.64 7.54 -11.40
CA ARG A 122 -8.15 6.65 -12.46
C ARG A 122 -9.64 6.81 -12.74
N LEU A 123 -10.41 7.34 -11.77
CA LEU A 123 -11.83 7.61 -11.94
C LEU A 123 -12.07 8.68 -13.01
N ASP A 124 -13.10 8.50 -13.83
CA ASP A 124 -13.57 9.53 -14.72
C ASP A 124 -14.04 10.77 -13.94
N GLY A 125 -13.87 11.96 -14.52
CA GLY A 125 -14.23 13.21 -13.86
C GLY A 125 -15.73 13.36 -13.57
N ASP A 126 -16.56 12.65 -14.35
CA ASP A 126 -18.02 12.60 -14.25
C ASP A 126 -18.53 11.34 -13.54
N ASN A 127 -17.65 10.53 -12.94
CA ASN A 127 -18.06 9.33 -12.20
C ASN A 127 -19.10 9.66 -11.13
N LYS A 128 -20.24 8.96 -11.19
CA LYS A 128 -21.37 9.08 -10.26
C LYS A 128 -21.46 7.97 -9.23
N LYS A 129 -20.66 6.90 -9.42
CA LYS A 129 -20.67 5.78 -8.49
C LYS A 129 -19.91 6.13 -7.21
N VAL A 130 -20.40 5.61 -6.11
CA VAL A 130 -19.74 5.68 -4.82
C VAL A 130 -18.60 4.67 -4.78
N LEU A 131 -17.37 5.12 -4.56
CA LEU A 131 -16.24 4.24 -4.34
C LEU A 131 -16.37 3.57 -2.96
N VAL A 132 -16.16 2.25 -2.89
CA VAL A 132 -16.26 1.50 -1.63
C VAL A 132 -14.90 0.93 -1.25
N VAL A 133 -14.47 1.24 -0.03
CA VAL A 133 -13.18 0.81 0.52
C VAL A 133 -13.38 0.13 1.86
N ALA A 134 -13.02 -1.15 1.95
CA ALA A 134 -12.93 -1.86 3.22
C ALA A 134 -11.49 -1.78 3.76
N SER A 135 -11.31 -1.38 5.01
CA SER A 135 -9.97 -1.28 5.62
C SER A 135 -10.04 -1.22 7.14
N ALA A 136 -8.99 -1.71 7.80
CA ALA A 136 -8.84 -1.61 9.25
C ALA A 136 -8.01 -0.38 9.71
N GLY A 137 -7.68 0.58 8.82
CA GLY A 137 -6.92 1.76 9.24
C GLY A 137 -6.35 2.61 8.11
N ASN A 138 -5.06 2.49 7.80
CA ASN A 138 -4.31 3.41 6.94
C ASN A 138 -4.91 3.61 5.54
N THR A 139 -5.41 2.54 4.89
CA THR A 139 -6.06 2.66 3.58
C THR A 139 -7.36 3.47 3.69
N ALA A 140 -8.22 3.17 4.67
CA ALA A 140 -9.44 3.94 4.90
C ALA A 140 -9.14 5.43 5.11
N ARG A 141 -8.15 5.74 5.96
CA ARG A 141 -7.73 7.12 6.25
C ARG A 141 -7.23 7.84 4.99
N ALA A 142 -6.41 7.18 4.18
CA ALA A 142 -5.89 7.76 2.95
C ALA A 142 -7.00 8.05 1.93
N PHE A 143 -7.89 7.09 1.67
CA PHE A 143 -9.01 7.32 0.75
C PHE A 143 -9.99 8.36 1.27
N ALA A 144 -10.30 8.36 2.56
CA ALA A 144 -11.19 9.37 3.16
C ALA A 144 -10.62 10.80 2.98
N LYS A 145 -9.32 11.00 3.24
CA LYS A 145 -8.63 12.27 3.01
C LYS A 145 -8.71 12.70 1.54
N VAL A 146 -8.30 11.82 0.62
CA VAL A 146 -8.24 12.14 -0.82
C VAL A 146 -9.63 12.42 -1.38
N CYS A 147 -10.62 11.61 -1.05
CA CYS A 147 -12.00 11.78 -1.53
C CYS A 147 -12.65 13.04 -0.94
N SER A 148 -12.45 13.29 0.36
CA SER A 148 -12.96 14.49 1.02
C SER A 148 -12.41 15.78 0.39
N GLU A 149 -11.09 15.87 0.18
CA GLU A 149 -10.45 17.06 -0.42
C GLU A 149 -10.82 17.30 -1.90
N ASN A 150 -11.28 16.26 -2.60
CA ASN A 150 -11.59 16.28 -4.02
C ASN A 150 -13.07 16.04 -4.35
N ASN A 151 -13.93 16.03 -3.34
CA ASN A 151 -15.37 15.83 -3.45
C ASN A 151 -15.77 14.58 -4.25
N ILE A 152 -15.11 13.46 -3.96
CA ILE A 152 -15.36 12.16 -4.57
C ILE A 152 -16.26 11.34 -3.64
N PRO A 153 -17.43 10.84 -4.08
CA PRO A 153 -18.30 10.00 -3.24
C PRO A 153 -17.56 8.73 -2.78
N LEU A 154 -17.49 8.53 -1.47
CA LEU A 154 -16.77 7.44 -0.84
C LEU A 154 -17.56 6.81 0.30
N LEU A 155 -17.63 5.49 0.32
CA LEU A 155 -18.05 4.70 1.45
C LEU A 155 -16.85 3.94 2.03
N ILE A 156 -16.58 4.15 3.30
CA ILE A 156 -15.60 3.36 4.09
C ILE A 156 -16.36 2.30 4.88
N SER A 157 -15.90 1.05 4.81
CA SER A 157 -16.30 -0.03 5.71
C SER A 157 -15.13 -0.39 6.64
N ILE A 158 -15.34 -0.30 7.95
CA ILE A 158 -14.28 -0.46 8.97
C ILE A 158 -14.83 -1.20 10.20
N PRO A 159 -14.06 -2.06 10.90
CA PRO A 159 -14.47 -2.55 12.21
C PRO A 159 -14.60 -1.40 13.21
N GLU A 160 -15.65 -1.41 14.05
CA GLU A 160 -15.89 -0.34 15.05
C GLU A 160 -14.69 -0.16 15.99
N ASP A 161 -14.03 -1.25 16.36
CA ASP A 161 -12.84 -1.20 17.23
C ASP A 161 -11.63 -0.49 16.59
N ASN A 162 -11.65 -0.31 15.27
CA ASN A 162 -10.60 0.37 14.53
C ASN A 162 -10.92 1.84 14.19
N ILE A 163 -12.09 2.36 14.60
CA ILE A 163 -12.51 3.73 14.24
C ILE A 163 -11.53 4.80 14.72
N GLY A 164 -10.82 4.54 15.82
CA GLY A 164 -9.77 5.43 16.33
C GLY A 164 -8.61 5.69 15.35
N ALA A 165 -8.44 4.85 14.31
CA ALA A 165 -7.48 5.09 13.23
C ALA A 165 -7.96 6.15 12.22
N MET A 166 -9.22 6.58 12.30
CA MET A 166 -9.83 7.55 11.38
C MET A 166 -9.68 8.98 11.92
N TRP A 167 -8.42 9.44 11.99
CA TRP A 167 -8.06 10.79 12.36
C TRP A 167 -7.52 11.58 11.16
N PHE A 168 -7.76 12.89 11.14
CA PHE A 168 -7.45 13.77 10.01
C PHE A 168 -7.00 15.15 10.50
N SER A 169 -6.19 15.84 9.70
CA SER A 169 -5.80 17.24 9.95
C SER A 169 -6.89 18.26 9.58
N LYS A 170 -7.97 17.81 8.93
CA LYS A 170 -9.13 18.62 8.56
C LYS A 170 -10.40 17.78 8.73
N PRO A 171 -11.56 18.41 9.00
CA PRO A 171 -12.85 17.71 8.98
C PRO A 171 -13.10 17.07 7.60
N LEU A 172 -13.73 15.90 7.60
CA LEU A 172 -14.16 15.26 6.35
C LEU A 172 -15.39 15.97 5.76
N ASN A 173 -15.42 16.07 4.44
CA ASN A 173 -16.58 16.56 3.70
C ASN A 173 -17.68 15.50 3.63
N ASP A 174 -18.92 15.93 3.42
CA ASP A 174 -20.12 15.10 3.42
C ASP A 174 -20.15 14.01 2.32
N CYS A 175 -19.30 14.11 1.30
CA CYS A 175 -19.12 13.07 0.28
C CYS A 175 -18.49 11.78 0.82
N VAL A 176 -17.93 11.77 2.03
CA VAL A 176 -17.34 10.60 2.68
C VAL A 176 -18.27 10.08 3.75
N LYS A 177 -18.72 8.83 3.58
CA LYS A 177 -19.55 8.14 4.56
C LYS A 177 -18.79 6.95 5.13
N ILE A 178 -19.04 6.65 6.40
CA ILE A 178 -18.37 5.56 7.13
C ILE A 178 -19.44 4.65 7.70
N ILE A 179 -19.35 3.36 7.41
CA ILE A 179 -20.10 2.31 8.09
C ILE A 179 -19.14 1.43 8.89
N ALA A 180 -19.59 0.96 10.03
CA ALA A 180 -18.78 0.08 10.85
C ALA A 180 -19.47 -1.28 11.04
N SER A 181 -18.69 -2.36 11.10
CA SER A 181 -19.13 -3.62 11.66
C SER A 181 -19.06 -3.54 13.19
N PRO A 182 -19.93 -4.24 13.94
CA PRO A 182 -20.03 -4.12 15.40
C PRO A 182 -18.73 -4.44 16.13
N LYS A 183 -18.62 -4.01 17.38
CA LYS A 183 -17.47 -4.33 18.25
C LYS A 183 -17.20 -5.82 18.32
N GLY A 184 -15.93 -6.19 18.33
CA GLY A 184 -15.47 -7.57 18.25
C GLY A 184 -15.40 -8.15 16.83
N SER A 185 -15.81 -7.37 15.81
CA SER A 185 -15.61 -7.71 14.41
C SER A 185 -14.16 -7.52 14.01
N ASP A 186 -13.76 -8.21 12.94
CA ASP A 186 -12.44 -8.01 12.33
C ASP A 186 -12.51 -7.38 10.92
N TYR A 187 -11.35 -7.26 10.29
CA TYR A 187 -11.26 -6.72 8.93
C TYR A 187 -12.10 -7.52 7.91
N TYR A 188 -12.28 -8.82 8.15
CA TYR A 188 -13.07 -9.69 7.29
C TYR A 188 -14.56 -9.33 7.30
N ASP A 189 -15.08 -8.94 8.45
CA ASP A 189 -16.46 -8.49 8.61
C ASP A 189 -16.69 -7.17 7.86
N ALA A 190 -15.72 -6.26 7.90
CA ALA A 190 -15.77 -5.02 7.12
C ALA A 190 -15.74 -5.28 5.60
N ILE A 191 -14.97 -6.28 5.13
CA ILE A 191 -15.00 -6.72 3.74
C ILE A 191 -16.37 -7.28 3.39
N ALA A 192 -16.96 -8.15 4.24
CA ALA A 192 -18.26 -8.74 3.99
C ALA A 192 -19.37 -7.67 3.85
N LEU A 193 -19.33 -6.60 4.66
CA LEU A 193 -20.23 -5.46 4.50
C LEU A 193 -20.02 -4.77 3.14
N SER A 194 -18.77 -4.48 2.78
CA SER A 194 -18.45 -3.82 1.51
C SER A 194 -18.88 -4.66 0.29
N ASP A 195 -18.69 -5.97 0.33
CA ASP A 195 -19.10 -6.87 -0.74
C ASP A 195 -20.63 -6.87 -0.92
N LYS A 196 -21.40 -6.87 0.18
CA LYS A 196 -22.85 -6.74 0.14
C LYS A 196 -23.32 -5.41 -0.44
N VAL A 197 -22.68 -4.30 -0.06
CA VAL A 197 -22.99 -2.98 -0.63
C VAL A 197 -22.70 -2.94 -2.13
N CYS A 198 -21.61 -3.53 -2.58
CA CYS A 198 -21.22 -3.56 -4.00
C CYS A 198 -22.11 -4.48 -4.88
N THR A 199 -23.11 -5.16 -4.33
CA THR A 199 -24.13 -5.83 -5.15
C THR A 199 -25.04 -4.83 -5.87
N ASP A 200 -25.13 -3.59 -5.40
CA ASP A 200 -25.87 -2.51 -6.07
C ASP A 200 -24.95 -1.73 -7.02
N PRO A 201 -25.36 -1.49 -8.28
CA PRO A 201 -24.52 -0.85 -9.30
C PRO A 201 -24.17 0.62 -9.03
N ALA A 202 -24.80 1.28 -8.06
CA ALA A 202 -24.44 2.62 -7.62
C ALA A 202 -23.12 2.65 -6.85
N PHE A 203 -22.66 1.49 -6.37
CA PHE A 203 -21.44 1.33 -5.59
C PHE A 203 -20.39 0.56 -6.40
N MET A 204 -19.13 0.89 -6.15
CA MET A 204 -18.01 0.33 -6.92
C MET A 204 -16.87 -0.04 -5.96
N ALA A 205 -16.54 -1.33 -5.89
CA ALA A 205 -15.39 -1.78 -5.10
C ALA A 205 -14.08 -1.17 -5.60
N GLU A 206 -13.22 -0.76 -4.69
CA GLU A 206 -11.89 -0.23 -4.99
C GLU A 206 -11.00 -1.29 -5.67
N GLY A 207 -11.18 -2.56 -5.33
CA GLY A 207 -10.56 -3.70 -6.01
C GLY A 207 -9.29 -4.25 -5.36
N GLY A 208 -8.76 -3.61 -4.33
CA GLY A 208 -7.58 -4.09 -3.60
C GLY A 208 -6.36 -4.28 -4.49
N ALA A 209 -5.61 -5.35 -4.28
CA ALA A 209 -4.42 -5.66 -5.05
C ALA A 209 -4.68 -5.91 -6.55
N LYS A 210 -5.91 -6.20 -6.95
CA LYS A 210 -6.29 -6.37 -8.36
C LYS A 210 -6.33 -5.04 -9.11
N ASN A 211 -6.52 -3.92 -8.41
CA ASN A 211 -6.52 -2.60 -9.03
C ASN A 211 -5.08 -2.19 -9.40
N ILE A 212 -4.84 -2.04 -10.71
CA ILE A 212 -3.52 -1.61 -11.23
C ILE A 212 -3.11 -0.25 -10.64
N ALA A 213 -4.05 0.69 -10.51
CA ALA A 213 -3.75 2.01 -9.97
C ALA A 213 -3.26 1.96 -8.53
N ARG A 214 -3.76 1.03 -7.72
CA ARG A 214 -3.26 0.80 -6.36
C ARG A 214 -1.79 0.40 -6.37
N ARG A 215 -1.43 -0.59 -7.20
CA ARG A 215 -0.04 -1.06 -7.29
C ARG A 215 0.88 -0.01 -7.88
N ASP A 216 0.51 0.59 -9.01
CA ASP A 216 1.34 1.60 -9.65
C ASP A 216 1.55 2.82 -8.73
N GLY A 217 0.51 3.23 -7.97
CA GLY A 217 0.64 4.24 -6.94
C GLY A 217 1.65 3.87 -5.85
N MET A 218 1.58 2.65 -5.30
CA MET A 218 2.53 2.18 -4.28
C MET A 218 3.95 2.02 -4.84
N GLY A 219 4.08 1.66 -6.11
CA GLY A 219 5.37 1.51 -6.80
C GLY A 219 6.15 2.82 -6.96
N THR A 220 5.50 3.98 -6.78
CA THR A 220 6.18 5.29 -6.81
C THR A 220 7.23 5.46 -5.72
N THR A 221 7.19 4.64 -4.67
CA THR A 221 8.25 4.59 -3.66
C THR A 221 9.60 4.20 -4.27
N LEU A 222 9.63 3.25 -5.22
CA LEU A 222 10.84 2.90 -5.95
C LEU A 222 11.26 4.02 -6.92
N LEU A 223 10.31 4.69 -7.56
CA LEU A 223 10.63 5.82 -8.45
C LEU A 223 11.30 6.96 -7.68
N SER A 224 10.79 7.29 -6.48
CA SER A 224 11.47 8.22 -5.57
C SER A 224 12.90 7.78 -5.22
N ALA A 225 13.10 6.48 -4.98
CA ALA A 225 14.41 5.96 -4.63
C ALA A 225 15.40 6.07 -5.80
N VAL A 226 15.02 5.68 -7.02
CA VAL A 226 15.95 5.71 -8.17
C VAL A 226 16.34 7.13 -8.56
N GLU A 227 15.47 8.13 -8.36
CA GLU A 227 15.81 9.54 -8.60
C GLU A 227 16.97 10.00 -7.70
N VAL A 228 17.02 9.54 -6.45
CA VAL A 228 18.07 9.93 -5.50
C VAL A 228 19.31 9.04 -5.62
N ILE A 229 19.11 7.74 -5.84
CA ILE A 229 20.19 6.74 -5.94
C ILE A 229 20.91 6.83 -7.28
N GLY A 230 20.19 7.20 -8.37
CA GLY A 230 20.69 7.22 -9.73
C GLY A 230 20.72 5.85 -10.43
N ARG A 231 20.23 4.80 -9.77
CA ARG A 231 20.15 3.44 -10.30
C ARG A 231 19.13 2.58 -9.54
N ILE A 232 18.79 1.42 -10.06
CA ILE A 232 18.03 0.38 -9.35
C ILE A 232 18.82 -0.05 -8.12
N PRO A 233 18.21 -0.11 -6.90
CA PRO A 233 18.83 -0.67 -5.70
C PRO A 233 19.16 -2.17 -5.86
N ASP A 234 20.11 -2.68 -5.08
CA ASP A 234 20.45 -4.12 -5.09
C ASP A 234 19.46 -4.93 -4.24
N ALA A 235 18.89 -4.30 -3.19
CA ALA A 235 17.98 -4.93 -2.24
C ALA A 235 16.89 -3.97 -1.76
N TYR A 236 15.71 -4.52 -1.53
CA TYR A 236 14.51 -3.81 -1.06
C TYR A 236 13.94 -4.44 0.19
N PHE A 237 13.64 -3.64 1.22
CA PHE A 237 13.05 -4.07 2.48
C PHE A 237 11.72 -3.38 2.74
N GLN A 238 10.67 -4.16 3.04
CA GLN A 238 9.35 -3.68 3.43
C GLN A 238 8.61 -4.70 4.29
N ALA A 239 7.96 -4.24 5.36
CA ALA A 239 6.99 -5.07 6.07
C ALA A 239 5.67 -5.16 5.29
N ILE A 240 5.06 -6.34 5.31
CA ILE A 240 3.92 -6.66 4.46
C ILE A 240 2.73 -7.20 5.24
N GLY A 241 1.53 -6.64 4.96
CA GLY A 241 0.24 -7.26 5.28
C GLY A 241 -0.28 -8.07 4.11
N SER A 242 -0.46 -7.42 2.95
CA SER A 242 -0.89 -8.09 1.71
C SER A 242 0.25 -8.41 0.74
N GLY A 243 1.41 -7.79 0.89
CA GLY A 243 2.50 -7.88 -0.08
C GLY A 243 2.32 -6.99 -1.33
N THR A 244 1.19 -6.27 -1.44
CA THR A 244 0.87 -5.44 -2.62
C THR A 244 1.95 -4.39 -2.92
N GLY A 245 2.54 -3.76 -1.89
CA GLY A 245 3.64 -2.79 -2.06
C GLY A 245 4.90 -3.44 -2.65
N THR A 246 5.23 -4.66 -2.23
CA THR A 246 6.37 -5.42 -2.77
C THR A 246 6.12 -5.84 -4.22
N ILE A 247 4.90 -6.28 -4.55
CA ILE A 247 4.51 -6.56 -5.95
C ILE A 247 4.65 -5.27 -6.79
N ALA A 248 4.20 -4.14 -6.28
CA ALA A 248 4.24 -2.85 -6.95
C ALA A 248 5.67 -2.38 -7.29
N VAL A 249 6.61 -2.52 -6.36
CA VAL A 249 8.01 -2.18 -6.61
C VAL A 249 8.69 -3.16 -7.57
N TRP A 250 8.33 -4.45 -7.51
CA TRP A 250 8.78 -5.42 -8.51
C TRP A 250 8.29 -5.06 -9.91
N GLU A 251 7.01 -4.73 -10.10
CA GLU A 251 6.46 -4.29 -11.38
C GLU A 251 7.18 -3.04 -11.92
N ASN A 252 7.45 -2.06 -11.06
CA ASN A 252 8.22 -0.87 -11.44
C ASN A 252 9.71 -1.18 -11.69
N ASN A 253 10.32 -2.12 -10.98
CA ASN A 253 11.68 -2.57 -11.29
C ASN A 253 11.76 -3.17 -12.70
N LEU A 254 10.79 -3.99 -13.10
CA LEU A 254 10.74 -4.52 -14.48
C LEU A 254 10.64 -3.39 -15.51
N ARG A 255 9.84 -2.35 -15.26
CA ARG A 255 9.72 -1.16 -16.12
C ARG A 255 11.02 -0.37 -16.19
N LEU A 256 11.73 -0.20 -15.07
CA LEU A 256 13.04 0.48 -15.02
C LEU A 256 14.12 -0.30 -15.77
N ILE A 257 14.07 -1.64 -15.76
CA ILE A 257 14.95 -2.48 -16.59
C ILE A 257 14.63 -2.28 -18.07
N GLU A 258 13.34 -2.22 -18.45
CA GLU A 258 12.92 -1.95 -19.82
C GLU A 258 13.33 -0.53 -20.28
N ASP A 259 13.31 0.46 -19.41
CA ASP A 259 13.84 1.81 -19.65
C ASP A 259 15.34 1.80 -20.01
N GLY A 260 16.12 0.93 -19.38
CA GLY A 260 17.53 0.68 -19.65
C GLY A 260 18.52 1.69 -19.06
N ARG A 261 18.06 2.86 -18.55
CA ARG A 261 18.93 3.93 -18.01
C ARG A 261 19.31 3.72 -16.54
N TRP A 262 18.52 2.93 -15.79
CA TRP A 262 18.64 2.78 -14.34
C TRP A 262 19.38 1.51 -13.92
N GLY A 263 19.70 0.63 -14.83
CA GLY A 263 20.32 -0.68 -14.59
C GLY A 263 19.52 -1.81 -15.22
N SER A 264 20.11 -3.02 -15.25
CA SER A 264 19.53 -4.20 -15.89
C SER A 264 19.28 -5.37 -14.92
N HIS A 265 19.52 -5.17 -13.62
CA HIS A 265 19.35 -6.23 -12.61
C HIS A 265 17.99 -6.14 -11.93
N LYS A 266 17.49 -7.27 -11.49
CA LYS A 266 16.32 -7.36 -10.64
C LYS A 266 16.73 -7.11 -9.19
N MET A 267 16.05 -6.17 -8.57
CA MET A 267 16.25 -5.82 -7.16
C MET A 267 15.74 -6.96 -6.27
N ARG A 268 16.61 -7.53 -5.43
CA ARG A 268 16.20 -8.59 -4.51
C ARG A 268 15.18 -8.07 -3.49
N LEU A 269 14.15 -8.87 -3.24
CA LEU A 269 13.03 -8.49 -2.38
C LEU A 269 13.16 -9.16 -1.00
N TYR A 270 13.05 -8.37 0.04
CA TYR A 270 13.08 -8.81 1.43
C TYR A 270 11.83 -8.35 2.18
N PRO A 271 10.65 -8.92 1.85
CA PRO A 271 9.44 -8.64 2.60
C PRO A 271 9.47 -9.30 3.97
N SER A 272 8.79 -8.68 4.95
CA SER A 272 8.76 -9.18 6.32
C SER A 272 7.39 -9.13 6.96
N GLN A 273 7.14 -10.05 7.90
CA GLN A 273 5.91 -10.15 8.67
C GLN A 273 6.16 -10.03 10.17
N ASN A 274 5.14 -9.65 10.94
CA ASN A 274 5.19 -9.58 12.39
C ASN A 274 4.72 -10.90 13.00
N GLU A 275 5.59 -11.54 13.80
CA GLU A 275 5.29 -12.77 14.51
C GLU A 275 4.32 -12.50 15.67
N PRO A 276 3.26 -13.33 15.88
CA PRO A 276 3.07 -14.67 15.31
C PRO A 276 2.25 -14.77 14.00
N PHE A 277 1.90 -13.68 13.33
CA PHE A 277 1.12 -13.71 12.09
C PHE A 277 2.04 -13.77 10.84
N THR A 278 2.47 -14.98 10.45
CA THR A 278 3.57 -15.21 9.49
C THR A 278 3.22 -16.11 8.29
N ILE A 279 1.95 -16.13 7.88
CA ILE A 279 1.45 -17.09 6.87
C ILE A 279 2.20 -17.06 5.53
N MET A 280 2.63 -15.88 5.05
CA MET A 280 3.40 -15.78 3.81
C MET A 280 4.86 -16.20 4.01
N TYR A 281 5.47 -15.81 5.13
CA TYR A 281 6.80 -16.26 5.51
C TYR A 281 6.87 -17.79 5.60
N ASP A 282 5.92 -18.42 6.32
CA ASP A 282 5.89 -19.86 6.50
C ASP A 282 5.68 -20.61 5.18
N SER A 283 4.87 -20.03 4.27
CA SER A 283 4.65 -20.58 2.93
C SER A 283 5.90 -20.46 2.07
N TRP A 284 6.58 -19.31 2.10
CA TRP A 284 7.82 -19.06 1.38
C TRP A 284 8.93 -20.00 1.83
N LYS A 285 9.13 -20.16 3.15
CA LYS A 285 10.14 -21.06 3.70
C LYS A 285 9.90 -22.55 3.35
N LYS A 286 8.67 -22.92 3.01
CA LYS A 286 8.31 -24.23 2.45
C LYS A 286 8.41 -24.27 0.93
N HIS A 287 8.83 -23.18 0.29
CA HIS A 287 8.83 -23.00 -1.17
C HIS A 287 7.48 -23.35 -1.80
N SER A 288 6.41 -22.96 -1.14
CA SER A 288 5.03 -23.25 -1.54
C SER A 288 4.34 -22.01 -2.11
N ARG A 289 3.81 -22.13 -3.32
CA ARG A 289 2.92 -21.11 -3.88
C ARG A 289 1.60 -21.02 -3.12
N LEU A 290 1.13 -22.11 -2.54
CA LEU A 290 -0.06 -22.12 -1.72
C LEU A 290 0.26 -21.63 -0.30
N LEU A 291 -0.62 -20.78 0.22
CA LEU A 291 -0.50 -20.36 1.62
C LEU A 291 -0.66 -21.56 2.56
N VAL A 292 0.12 -21.56 3.63
CA VAL A 292 -0.09 -22.51 4.73
C VAL A 292 -1.49 -22.32 5.28
N GLU A 293 -2.16 -23.42 5.58
CA GLU A 293 -3.48 -23.37 6.20
C GLU A 293 -3.35 -22.92 7.66
N MET A 294 -4.21 -22.02 8.04
CA MET A 294 -4.41 -21.56 9.41
C MET A 294 -5.91 -21.55 9.69
N SER A 295 -6.31 -22.13 10.81
CA SER A 295 -7.72 -22.10 11.19
C SER A 295 -8.19 -20.64 11.39
N PRO A 296 -9.49 -20.33 11.16
CA PRO A 296 -10.00 -18.98 11.41
C PRO A 296 -9.73 -18.47 12.83
N ASP A 297 -9.79 -19.35 13.82
CA ASP A 297 -9.57 -19.00 15.24
C ASP A 297 -8.08 -18.72 15.50
N ASP A 298 -7.17 -19.57 14.99
CA ASP A 298 -5.73 -19.33 15.13
C ASP A 298 -5.32 -18.03 14.40
N ALA A 299 -5.90 -17.77 13.23
CA ALA A 299 -5.63 -16.55 12.49
C ALA A 299 -6.11 -15.29 13.25
N ARG A 300 -7.30 -15.35 13.88
CA ARG A 300 -7.80 -14.27 14.75
C ARG A 300 -6.87 -14.05 15.94
N LYS A 301 -6.48 -15.13 16.62
CA LYS A 301 -5.58 -15.07 17.76
C LYS A 301 -4.25 -14.45 17.38
N ALA A 302 -3.60 -14.96 16.34
CA ALA A 302 -2.32 -14.43 15.86
C ALA A 302 -2.42 -12.95 15.46
N ALA A 303 -3.49 -12.55 14.74
CA ALA A 303 -3.75 -11.16 14.40
C ALA A 303 -3.99 -10.25 15.62
N ALA A 304 -4.57 -10.80 16.69
CA ALA A 304 -4.75 -10.08 17.95
C ALA A 304 -3.45 -9.93 18.74
N GLU A 305 -2.48 -10.81 18.57
CA GLU A 305 -1.22 -10.81 19.33
C GLU A 305 -0.13 -9.91 18.71
N ILE A 306 -0.10 -9.70 17.39
CA ILE A 306 0.89 -8.82 16.76
C ILE A 306 0.67 -7.35 17.13
N ASP A 307 1.74 -6.58 17.26
CA ASP A 307 1.66 -5.12 17.46
C ASP A 307 1.31 -4.39 16.17
N ALA A 308 1.91 -4.78 15.07
CA ALA A 308 1.66 -4.20 13.74
C ALA A 308 0.34 -4.70 13.13
N LYS A 309 -0.80 -4.32 13.73
CA LYS A 309 -2.16 -4.79 13.37
C LYS A 309 -2.48 -4.73 11.86
N VAL A 310 -1.94 -3.74 11.15
CA VAL A 310 -2.15 -3.56 9.70
C VAL A 310 -1.48 -4.65 8.85
N LEU A 311 -0.65 -5.51 9.44
CA LEU A 311 0.02 -6.61 8.74
C LEU A 311 -0.76 -7.95 8.76
N SER A 312 -1.95 -8.00 9.35
CA SER A 312 -2.74 -9.23 9.56
C SER A 312 -3.69 -9.60 8.41
N ASN A 313 -3.25 -9.54 7.17
CA ASN A 313 -4.10 -9.93 6.03
C ASN A 313 -4.15 -11.45 5.89
N ARG A 314 -5.36 -12.04 6.01
CA ARG A 314 -5.58 -13.50 5.91
C ARG A 314 -5.66 -14.03 4.47
N LYS A 315 -5.93 -13.18 3.48
CA LYS A 315 -6.05 -13.55 2.06
C LYS A 315 -5.21 -12.61 1.18
N PRO A 316 -3.88 -12.61 1.35
CA PRO A 316 -3.00 -11.79 0.53
C PRO A 316 -2.94 -12.33 -0.92
N PRO A 317 -2.60 -11.48 -1.89
CA PRO A 317 -2.37 -11.88 -3.29
C PRO A 317 -1.02 -12.59 -3.45
N TYR A 318 -0.76 -13.59 -2.61
CA TYR A 318 0.49 -14.35 -2.59
C TYR A 318 0.53 -15.39 -3.71
N SER A 319 -0.55 -16.18 -3.82
CA SER A 319 -0.62 -17.35 -4.72
C SER A 319 -1.04 -17.01 -6.15
N LEU A 320 -1.59 -15.81 -6.39
CA LEU A 320 -2.06 -15.39 -7.71
C LEU A 320 -0.90 -15.30 -8.71
N ALA A 321 -1.17 -15.58 -9.99
CA ALA A 321 -0.20 -15.28 -11.04
C ALA A 321 0.09 -13.77 -11.06
N GLY A 322 1.37 -13.37 -11.07
CA GLY A 322 1.82 -12.00 -10.86
C GLY A 322 1.75 -11.53 -9.40
N GLY A 323 1.44 -12.41 -8.46
CA GLY A 323 1.40 -12.14 -7.03
C GLY A 323 2.77 -12.15 -6.35
N LEU A 324 2.76 -12.14 -5.01
CA LEU A 324 4.01 -12.01 -4.24
C LEU A 324 4.96 -13.20 -4.45
N PHE A 325 4.42 -14.42 -4.57
CA PHE A 325 5.26 -15.59 -4.83
C PHE A 325 6.05 -15.42 -6.13
N ASP A 326 5.39 -15.02 -7.22
CA ASP A 326 6.06 -14.79 -8.51
C ASP A 326 7.07 -13.65 -8.44
N ALA A 327 6.76 -12.56 -7.75
CA ALA A 327 7.68 -11.45 -7.55
C ALA A 327 8.96 -11.90 -6.85
N MET A 328 8.84 -12.73 -5.81
CA MET A 328 9.97 -13.27 -5.05
C MET A 328 10.79 -14.26 -5.85
N GLU A 329 10.14 -15.19 -6.58
CA GLU A 329 10.82 -16.15 -7.45
C GLU A 329 11.60 -15.45 -8.57
N ASP A 330 11.00 -14.42 -9.17
CA ASP A 330 11.59 -13.67 -10.29
C ASP A 330 12.75 -12.79 -9.86
N ALA A 331 12.62 -12.09 -8.73
CA ALA A 331 13.60 -11.10 -8.26
C ALA A 331 14.67 -11.68 -7.33
N GLY A 332 14.38 -12.82 -6.69
CA GLY A 332 15.20 -13.36 -5.62
C GLY A 332 15.07 -12.58 -4.32
N GLY A 333 15.86 -12.94 -3.33
CA GLY A 333 15.78 -12.41 -1.98
C GLY A 333 15.28 -13.48 -1.01
N ASP A 334 14.71 -13.06 0.09
CA ASP A 334 14.14 -13.96 1.10
C ASP A 334 13.09 -13.23 1.95
N MET A 335 12.28 -13.99 2.69
CA MET A 335 11.33 -13.41 3.65
C MET A 335 11.91 -13.45 5.06
N PHE A 336 11.64 -12.38 5.81
CA PHE A 336 11.98 -12.24 7.22
C PHE A 336 10.73 -12.14 8.10
N LYS A 337 10.91 -12.29 9.39
CA LYS A 337 9.89 -12.03 10.39
C LYS A 337 10.52 -11.37 11.61
N ALA A 338 9.75 -10.56 12.31
CA ALA A 338 10.19 -9.92 13.54
C ALA A 338 9.15 -10.14 14.66
N THR A 339 9.63 -10.35 15.87
CA THR A 339 8.81 -10.40 17.08
C THR A 339 8.31 -8.99 17.46
N ASN A 340 7.30 -8.92 18.33
CA ASN A 340 6.86 -7.64 18.89
C ASN A 340 7.97 -6.92 19.69
N GLU A 341 8.85 -7.68 20.35
CA GLU A 341 9.98 -7.12 21.10
C GLU A 341 10.99 -6.44 20.15
N GLU A 342 11.38 -7.13 19.07
CA GLU A 342 12.27 -6.59 18.04
C GLU A 342 11.66 -5.36 17.35
N LEU A 343 10.35 -5.42 17.03
CA LEU A 343 9.62 -4.30 16.48
C LEU A 343 9.70 -3.07 17.41
N ARG A 344 9.37 -3.22 18.70
CA ARG A 344 9.39 -2.13 19.68
C ARG A 344 10.79 -1.56 19.85
N TYR A 345 11.83 -2.42 19.89
CA TYR A 345 13.22 -2.02 19.97
C TYR A 345 13.60 -1.16 18.74
N TRP A 346 13.35 -1.66 17.53
CA TRP A 346 13.75 -0.97 16.31
C TRP A 346 12.91 0.26 16.01
N LYS A 347 11.64 0.31 16.44
CA LYS A 347 10.81 1.52 16.39
C LYS A 347 11.45 2.66 17.19
N LYS A 348 11.81 2.38 18.44
CA LYS A 348 12.49 3.34 19.30
C LYS A 348 13.87 3.72 18.75
N ARG A 349 14.66 2.72 18.34
CA ARG A 349 16.01 2.93 17.85
C ARG A 349 16.03 3.75 16.56
N PHE A 350 15.07 3.52 15.65
CA PHE A 350 14.92 4.33 14.45
C PHE A 350 14.67 5.80 14.79
N ALA A 351 13.77 6.09 15.72
CA ALA A 351 13.47 7.45 16.14
C ALA A 351 14.69 8.13 16.77
N GLU A 352 15.49 7.42 17.56
CA GLU A 352 16.73 7.94 18.14
C GLU A 352 17.82 8.25 17.08
N LEU A 353 17.91 7.41 16.04
CA LEU A 353 18.93 7.53 15.00
C LEU A 353 18.55 8.51 13.89
N GLU A 354 17.32 8.47 13.42
CA GLU A 354 16.87 9.27 12.28
C GLU A 354 16.10 10.54 12.70
N GLY A 355 15.69 10.65 13.97
CA GLY A 355 15.04 11.86 14.52
C GLY A 355 13.55 11.97 14.25
N ILE A 356 12.88 10.91 13.79
CA ILE A 356 11.45 10.89 13.49
C ILE A 356 10.82 9.56 13.92
N ASP A 357 9.58 9.60 14.41
CA ASP A 357 8.79 8.42 14.73
C ASP A 357 8.35 7.65 13.47
N ILE A 358 8.24 6.34 13.61
CA ILE A 358 7.68 5.46 12.57
C ILE A 358 6.57 4.59 13.13
N HIS A 359 5.67 4.14 12.25
CA HIS A 359 4.63 3.18 12.63
C HIS A 359 5.19 1.80 12.96
N ASP A 360 4.38 0.94 13.56
CA ASP A 360 4.78 -0.43 13.92
C ASP A 360 5.16 -1.26 12.68
N ALA A 361 4.40 -1.13 11.60
CA ALA A 361 4.70 -1.88 10.37
C ALA A 361 6.10 -1.59 9.80
N PRO A 362 6.53 -0.35 9.52
CA PRO A 362 7.90 -0.11 9.07
C PRO A 362 8.97 -0.50 10.10
N ALA A 363 8.66 -0.51 11.41
CA ALA A 363 9.60 -0.99 12.41
C ALA A 363 9.93 -2.48 12.24
N VAL A 364 8.96 -3.30 11.78
CA VAL A 364 9.21 -4.69 11.36
C VAL A 364 10.21 -4.76 10.20
N ALA A 365 10.14 -3.84 9.23
CA ALA A 365 11.11 -3.80 8.13
C ALA A 365 12.50 -3.40 8.59
N VAL A 366 12.62 -2.47 9.54
CA VAL A 366 13.92 -2.09 10.16
C VAL A 366 14.52 -3.28 10.90
N ALA A 367 13.73 -4.00 11.71
CA ALA A 367 14.15 -5.21 12.42
C ALA A 367 14.68 -6.27 11.44
N SER A 368 13.96 -6.46 10.33
CA SER A 368 14.33 -7.43 9.30
C SER A 368 15.60 -7.06 8.54
N LEU A 369 15.81 -5.75 8.25
CA LEU A 369 17.05 -5.28 7.67
C LEU A 369 18.24 -5.50 8.62
N ALA A 370 18.04 -5.23 9.91
CA ALA A 370 19.09 -5.47 10.93
C ALA A 370 19.44 -6.97 11.01
N GLN A 371 18.45 -7.85 10.96
CA GLN A 371 18.65 -9.30 10.92
C GLN A 371 19.39 -9.69 9.65
N ALA A 372 18.98 -9.22 8.47
CA ALA A 372 19.61 -9.51 7.18
C ALA A 372 21.08 -9.05 7.13
N ALA A 373 21.39 -7.88 7.67
CA ALA A 373 22.76 -7.36 7.77
C ALA A 373 23.62 -8.24 8.69
N LYS A 374 23.09 -8.64 9.85
CA LYS A 374 23.76 -9.51 10.81
C LYS A 374 24.04 -10.91 10.26
N GLU A 375 23.10 -11.47 9.50
CA GLU A 375 23.20 -12.80 8.90
C GLU A 375 24.01 -12.80 7.59
N GLY A 376 24.37 -11.63 7.05
CA GLY A 376 25.11 -11.51 5.79
C GLY A 376 24.24 -11.74 4.54
N ALA A 377 22.91 -11.64 4.66
CA ALA A 377 21.98 -11.72 3.52
C ALA A 377 22.10 -10.51 2.59
N VAL A 378 22.60 -9.40 3.10
CA VAL A 378 22.99 -8.21 2.33
C VAL A 378 24.45 -7.86 2.64
N LYS A 379 25.18 -7.36 1.64
CA LYS A 379 26.58 -6.96 1.80
C LYS A 379 26.67 -5.49 2.22
N LYS A 380 27.78 -5.15 2.86
CA LYS A 380 28.06 -3.82 3.38
C LYS A 380 27.99 -2.72 2.31
N ASP A 381 28.50 -3.02 1.11
CA ASP A 381 28.65 -2.12 -0.02
C ASP A 381 27.44 -2.08 -0.97
N GLU A 382 26.46 -2.97 -0.76
CA GLU A 382 25.23 -2.98 -1.57
C GLU A 382 24.37 -1.74 -1.35
N THR A 383 23.71 -1.30 -2.42
CA THR A 383 22.73 -0.22 -2.35
C THR A 383 21.39 -0.78 -1.93
N ILE A 384 20.97 -0.41 -0.72
CA ILE A 384 19.77 -0.95 -0.08
C ILE A 384 18.69 0.14 0.00
N MET A 385 17.47 -0.19 -0.42
CA MET A 385 16.29 0.61 -0.21
C MET A 385 15.46 0.04 0.94
N LEU A 386 15.33 0.81 2.02
CA LEU A 386 14.40 0.54 3.13
C LEU A 386 13.15 1.40 2.95
N ASN A 387 11.99 0.76 2.77
CA ASN A 387 10.72 1.46 2.61
C ASN A 387 10.03 1.67 3.97
N ILE A 388 10.12 2.87 4.50
CA ILE A 388 9.39 3.32 5.69
C ILE A 388 7.98 3.76 5.25
N THR A 389 7.05 2.83 5.34
CA THR A 389 5.69 2.93 4.81
C THR A 389 4.76 3.84 5.60
N GLY A 390 5.23 4.38 6.73
CA GLY A 390 4.48 5.33 7.54
C GLY A 390 5.28 5.82 8.73
N GLY A 391 5.12 7.10 9.06
CA GLY A 391 5.79 7.73 10.20
C GLY A 391 5.52 9.22 10.29
N GLY A 392 6.07 9.85 11.34
CA GLY A 392 5.83 11.25 11.65
C GLY A 392 4.42 11.51 12.17
N GLU A 393 3.74 10.50 12.71
CA GLU A 393 2.38 10.66 13.25
C GLU A 393 2.39 11.47 14.54
N GLU A 394 3.37 11.28 15.42
CA GLU A 394 3.53 12.07 16.63
C GLU A 394 3.80 13.54 16.29
N LEU A 395 4.69 13.79 15.33
CA LEU A 395 4.98 15.12 14.83
C LEU A 395 3.74 15.76 14.20
N ALA A 396 3.04 15.05 13.29
CA ALA A 396 1.83 15.54 12.64
C ALA A 396 0.75 15.94 13.67
N LYS A 397 0.54 15.10 14.68
CA LYS A 397 -0.45 15.37 15.74
C LYS A 397 -0.03 16.51 16.66
N SER A 398 1.26 16.79 16.82
CA SER A 398 1.74 17.92 17.60
C SER A 398 1.62 19.26 16.88
N GLU A 399 1.74 19.24 15.54
CA GLU A 399 1.73 20.44 14.69
C GLU A 399 0.36 20.82 14.15
N GLN A 400 -0.58 19.87 14.10
CA GLN A 400 -1.86 20.04 13.39
C GLN A 400 -3.05 19.85 14.34
N ASN A 401 -4.16 20.49 14.02
CA ASN A 401 -5.44 20.16 14.65
C ASN A 401 -5.91 18.79 14.18
N ILE A 402 -6.31 17.94 15.13
CA ILE A 402 -6.75 16.57 14.80
C ILE A 402 -8.25 16.43 14.99
N PHE A 403 -8.91 15.92 13.97
CA PHE A 403 -10.34 15.62 13.91
C PHE A 403 -10.51 14.11 13.79
N TYR A 404 -11.37 13.52 14.60
CA TYR A 404 -11.71 12.10 14.53
C TYR A 404 -13.05 11.96 13.83
N ALA A 405 -13.14 10.97 12.93
CA ALA A 405 -14.40 10.61 12.30
C ALA A 405 -15.13 9.55 13.13
N GLU A 406 -16.46 9.57 13.04
CA GLU A 406 -17.34 8.57 13.63
C GLU A 406 -18.11 7.82 12.53
N PRO A 407 -18.56 6.59 12.78
CA PRO A 407 -19.38 5.87 11.82
C PRO A 407 -20.77 6.51 11.71
N HIS A 408 -21.27 6.61 10.49
CA HIS A 408 -22.66 7.06 10.23
C HIS A 408 -23.66 5.97 10.58
N LEU A 409 -23.27 4.69 10.37
CA LEU A 409 -24.07 3.51 10.70
C LEU A 409 -23.15 2.41 11.24
N VAL A 410 -23.68 1.63 12.19
CA VAL A 410 -23.10 0.35 12.62
C VAL A 410 -24.03 -0.75 12.11
N LEU A 411 -23.53 -1.64 11.26
CA LEU A 411 -24.32 -2.66 10.57
C LEU A 411 -23.74 -4.05 10.82
N ASP A 412 -24.62 -5.00 11.17
CA ASP A 412 -24.23 -6.39 11.30
C ASP A 412 -23.99 -7.00 9.91
N PRO A 413 -22.80 -7.55 9.61
CA PRO A 413 -22.55 -8.22 8.34
C PRO A 413 -23.44 -9.46 8.09
N ALA A 414 -24.14 -9.98 9.11
CA ALA A 414 -25.10 -11.06 8.96
C ALA A 414 -26.44 -10.62 8.33
N LEU A 415 -26.76 -9.31 8.33
CA LEU A 415 -28.00 -8.79 7.73
C LEU A 415 -28.09 -9.13 6.22
N PRO A 416 -29.31 -9.25 5.66
CA PRO A 416 -29.51 -9.39 4.22
C PRO A 416 -28.84 -8.25 3.44
N ALA A 417 -28.33 -8.55 2.24
CA ALA A 417 -27.65 -7.53 1.41
C ALA A 417 -28.59 -6.38 1.04
N GLU A 418 -29.87 -6.66 0.78
CA GLU A 418 -30.88 -5.65 0.45
C GLU A 418 -31.06 -4.62 1.58
N ASP A 419 -31.10 -5.07 2.84
CA ASP A 419 -31.25 -4.20 4.02
C ASP A 419 -30.02 -3.31 4.21
N ILE A 420 -28.84 -3.89 4.03
CA ILE A 420 -27.56 -3.16 4.12
C ILE A 420 -27.48 -2.10 3.00
N VAL A 421 -27.78 -2.48 1.76
CA VAL A 421 -27.78 -1.57 0.61
C VAL A 421 -28.77 -0.42 0.83
N GLN A 422 -29.99 -0.71 1.29
CA GLN A 422 -30.99 0.32 1.54
C GLN A 422 -30.56 1.30 2.63
N ALA A 423 -30.01 0.79 3.75
CA ALA A 423 -29.48 1.62 4.82
C ALA A 423 -28.36 2.52 4.34
N VAL A 424 -27.40 1.98 3.57
CA VAL A 424 -26.26 2.75 3.05
C VAL A 424 -26.70 3.78 1.99
N LYS A 425 -27.63 3.45 1.12
CA LYS A 425 -28.17 4.41 0.12
C LYS A 425 -28.79 5.65 0.77
N SER A 426 -29.34 5.52 1.97
CA SER A 426 -29.94 6.67 2.67
C SER A 426 -28.89 7.71 3.15
N LEU A 427 -27.60 7.38 3.07
CA LEU A 427 -26.50 8.28 3.43
C LEU A 427 -26.07 9.21 2.28
N PHE A 428 -26.38 8.85 1.03
CA PHE A 428 -26.01 9.56 -0.20
C PHE A 428 -27.24 10.15 -0.91
#